data_d3acde487410c6b492c7402c52a39451
#
_entry.id   d3acde487410c6b492c7402c52a39451
#
_cell.length_a   1.000
_cell.length_b   1.000
_cell.length_c   1.000
_cell.angle_alpha   90.00
_cell.angle_beta   90.00
_cell.angle_gamma   90.00
#
_symmetry.space_group_name_H-M   'P 1'
#
loop_
_entity.id
_entity.type
_entity.pdbx_description
1 polymer ?
#
loop_
_entity_poly.entity_id
_entity_poly.type
_entity_poly.pdbx_seq_one_letter_code
_entity_poly.pdbx_strand_id
1 'polypeptide(L)' 'MGDVAPELLSRQLLTDEAIDVLVAERTLAKKQRSFARADQIRNELAEKGIVIEDSKDGVRWKRK' A
#
# COMPACT_ATOMS: atom_id res chain seq x y z
N MET A 1 10.36 20.79 19.28
CA MET A 1 10.26 20.21 19.30
C MET A 1 10.42 19.30 18.51
N GLY A 2 10.75 18.87 18.25
CA GLY A 2 11.04 17.86 17.61
C GLY A 2 10.22 17.24 16.73
N ASP A 3 9.44 17.86 16.11
CA ASP A 3 8.68 17.27 15.37
C ASP A 3 9.23 16.88 14.19
N VAL A 4 9.63 15.76 14.03
CA VAL A 4 10.12 15.28 12.87
C VAL A 4 9.10 15.17 11.90
N ALA A 5 9.28 15.56 10.78
CA ALA A 5 8.30 15.50 9.77
C ALA A 5 7.89 14.09 9.53
N PRO A 6 6.65 13.77 9.75
CA PRO A 6 6.19 12.42 9.51
C PRO A 6 6.38 11.97 8.09
N GLU A 7 6.34 12.90 7.16
CA GLU A 7 6.48 12.49 5.80
C GLU A 7 7.90 12.03 5.51
N LEU A 8 8.87 12.45 6.27
CA LEU A 8 10.19 11.99 6.08
C LEU A 8 10.28 10.54 6.48
N LEU A 9 9.64 10.17 7.56
CA LEU A 9 9.60 8.80 7.98
C LEU A 9 8.87 7.94 6.99
N SER A 10 7.78 8.44 6.47
CA SER A 10 7.03 7.70 5.50
C SER A 10 7.82 7.37 4.26
N ARG A 11 8.65 8.30 3.82
CA ARG A 11 9.40 8.04 2.65
C ARG A 11 10.50 7.08 2.87
N GLN A 12 11.13 7.12 4.01
CA GLN A 12 12.24 6.26 4.26
C GLN A 12 11.86 4.90 4.69
N LEU A 13 10.67 4.77 5.30
CA LEU A 13 10.33 3.53 5.89
C LEU A 13 9.16 2.90 5.27
N LEU A 14 9.26 2.55 4.02
CA LEU A 14 8.24 1.72 3.45
C LEU A 14 8.57 0.30 3.84
N THR A 15 8.23 -0.04 5.07
CA THR A 15 8.51 -1.35 5.59
C THR A 15 7.47 -2.34 5.09
N ASP A 16 7.74 -3.61 5.30
CA ASP A 16 6.79 -4.65 4.91
C ASP A 16 5.47 -4.43 5.63
N GLU A 17 5.51 -4.03 6.89
CA GLU A 17 4.28 -3.77 7.61
C GLU A 17 3.47 -2.66 6.97
N ALA A 18 4.13 -1.58 6.56
CA ALA A 18 3.44 -0.48 5.91
C ALA A 18 2.81 -0.94 4.60
N ILE A 19 3.52 -1.77 3.86
CA ILE A 19 2.99 -2.30 2.62
C ILE A 19 1.78 -3.18 2.89
N ASP A 20 1.86 -4.02 3.91
CA ASP A 20 0.74 -4.87 4.27
C ASP A 20 -0.50 -4.06 4.61
N VAL A 21 -0.32 -2.97 5.34
CA VAL A 21 -1.45 -2.10 5.69
C VAL A 21 -2.07 -1.50 4.44
N LEU A 22 -1.26 -1.04 3.52
CA LEU A 22 -1.77 -0.45 2.29
C LEU A 22 -2.48 -1.49 1.43
N VAL A 23 -1.95 -2.70 1.37
CA VAL A 23 -2.59 -3.77 0.62
C VAL A 23 -3.94 -4.12 1.26
N ALA A 24 -4.00 -4.15 2.58
CA ALA A 24 -5.25 -4.41 3.27
C ALA A 24 -6.27 -3.30 2.99
N GLU A 25 -5.83 -2.06 2.98
CA GLU A 25 -6.71 -0.95 2.67
C GLU A 25 -7.24 -1.05 1.25
N ARG A 26 -6.39 -1.44 0.32
CA ARG A 26 -6.83 -1.62 -1.06
C ARG A 26 -7.91 -2.69 -1.15
N THR A 27 -7.70 -3.80 -0.44
CA THR A 27 -8.67 -4.89 -0.45
C THR A 27 -10.01 -4.41 0.12
N LEU A 28 -9.95 -3.68 1.21
CA LEU A 28 -11.16 -3.16 1.83
C LEU A 28 -11.85 -2.17 0.91
N ALA A 29 -11.08 -1.30 0.27
CA ALA A 29 -11.65 -0.32 -0.65
C ALA A 29 -12.39 -1.01 -1.79
N LYS A 30 -11.84 -2.10 -2.30
CA LYS A 30 -12.50 -2.84 -3.36
C LYS A 30 -13.80 -3.46 -2.87
N LYS A 31 -13.80 -3.97 -1.65
CA LYS A 31 -15.02 -4.54 -1.09
C LYS A 31 -16.10 -3.49 -0.92
N GLN A 32 -15.70 -2.27 -0.61
CA GLN A 32 -16.65 -1.19 -0.44
C GLN A 32 -16.93 -0.47 -1.75
N ARG A 33 -16.38 -0.99 -2.83
CA ARG A 33 -16.54 -0.42 -4.17
C ARG A 33 -15.95 0.97 -4.30
N SER A 34 -14.96 1.28 -3.47
CA SER A 34 -14.24 2.53 -3.58
C SER A 34 -13.06 2.31 -4.53
N PHE A 35 -13.36 2.11 -5.79
CA PHE A 35 -12.34 1.71 -6.75
C PHE A 35 -11.29 2.79 -6.97
N ALA A 36 -11.69 4.04 -6.89
CA ALA A 36 -10.72 5.13 -7.04
C ALA A 36 -9.66 5.06 -5.94
N ARG A 37 -10.08 4.76 -4.72
CA ARG A 37 -9.14 4.64 -3.62
C ARG A 37 -8.24 3.42 -3.81
N ALA A 38 -8.82 2.32 -4.24
CA ALA A 38 -8.04 1.11 -4.47
C ALA A 38 -6.97 1.35 -5.54
N ASP A 39 -7.34 2.02 -6.63
CA ASP A 39 -6.40 2.34 -7.69
C ASP A 39 -5.31 3.26 -7.21
N GLN A 40 -5.65 4.22 -6.37
CA GLN A 40 -4.67 5.15 -5.83
C GLN A 40 -3.62 4.40 -5.03
N ILE A 41 -4.05 3.51 -4.17
CA ILE A 41 -3.11 2.73 -3.37
C ILE A 41 -2.23 1.87 -4.25
N ARG A 42 -2.83 1.23 -5.24
CA ARG A 42 -2.08 0.39 -6.15
C ARG A 42 -1.02 1.19 -6.90
N ASN A 43 -1.38 2.38 -7.36
CA ASN A 43 -0.43 3.22 -8.08
C ASN A 43 0.71 3.68 -7.19
N GLU A 44 0.41 4.03 -5.96
CA GLU A 44 1.45 4.43 -5.02
C GLU A 44 2.44 3.29 -4.80
N LEU A 45 1.94 2.10 -4.62
CA LEU A 45 2.82 0.96 -4.41
C LEU A 45 3.62 0.64 -5.66
N ALA A 46 2.99 0.76 -6.82
CA ALA A 46 3.69 0.50 -8.07
C ALA A 46 4.86 1.46 -8.27
N GLU A 47 4.68 2.71 -7.88
CA GLU A 47 5.75 3.68 -8.00
C GLU A 47 6.93 3.33 -7.12
N LYS A 48 6.70 2.59 -6.07
CA LYS A 48 7.76 2.16 -5.16
C LYS A 48 8.30 0.78 -5.50
N GLY A 49 7.91 0.25 -6.62
CA GLY A 49 8.39 -1.05 -7.05
C GLY A 49 7.68 -2.22 -6.41
N ILE A 50 6.49 -2.00 -5.90
CA ILE A 50 5.72 -3.07 -5.28
C ILE A 50 4.63 -3.53 -6.24
N VAL A 51 4.53 -4.83 -6.41
CA VAL A 51 3.52 -5.42 -7.27
C VAL A 51 2.53 -6.17 -6.40
N ILE A 52 1.25 -5.93 -6.61
CA ILE A 52 0.22 -6.60 -5.85
C ILE A 52 -0.35 -7.72 -6.71
N GLU A 53 -0.47 -8.89 -6.12
CA GLU A 53 -1.02 -10.04 -6.83
C GLU A 53 -2.27 -10.53 -6.14
N ASP A 54 -3.34 -10.65 -6.89
CA ASP A 54 -4.57 -11.20 -6.35
C ASP A 54 -4.62 -12.68 -6.67
N SER A 55 -4.98 -13.49 -5.71
CA SER A 55 -5.11 -14.90 -5.94
C SER A 55 -6.31 -15.42 -5.18
N LYS A 56 -6.63 -16.67 -5.40
CA LYS A 56 -7.78 -17.27 -4.72
C LYS A 56 -7.56 -17.31 -3.22
N ASP A 57 -6.31 -17.43 -2.80
CA ASP A 57 -6.03 -17.53 -1.38
C ASP A 57 -5.95 -16.16 -0.71
N GLY A 58 -6.02 -15.12 -1.47
CA GLY A 58 -5.93 -13.77 -0.92
C GLY A 58 -5.05 -12.89 -1.76
N VAL A 59 -4.67 -11.76 -1.17
CA VAL A 59 -3.86 -10.77 -1.86
C VAL A 59 -2.44 -10.86 -1.34
N ARG A 60 -1.50 -10.82 -2.25
CA ARG A 60 -0.09 -10.83 -1.89
C ARG A 60 0.62 -9.69 -2.57
N TRP A 61 1.80 -9.39 -2.13
CA TRP A 61 2.61 -8.39 -2.79
C TRP A 61 4.05 -8.87 -2.83
N LYS A 62 4.79 -8.31 -3.77
CA LYS A 62 6.21 -8.61 -3.87
C LYS A 62 6.93 -7.39 -4.38
N ARG A 63 8.22 -7.33 -4.17
CA ARG A 63 9.03 -6.26 -4.69
C ARG A 63 9.62 -6.67 -6.02
N LYS A 64 9.70 -5.70 -6.91
CA LYS A 64 10.32 -5.97 -8.20
C LYS A 64 11.79 -6.19 -8.07
#